data_f7102b8aaef4b55216318eb4cb7b40d1
#
_entry.id   f7102b8aaef4b55216318eb4cb7b40d1
#
_cell.length_a   1.000
_cell.length_b   1.000
_cell.length_c   1.000
_cell.angle_alpha   90.00
_cell.angle_beta   90.00
_cell.angle_gamma   90.00
#
_symmetry.space_group_name_H-M   'P 1'
#
loop_
_entity.id
_entity.type
_entity.pdbx_description
1 polymer ?
#
loop_
_entity_poly.entity_id
_entity_poly.type
_entity_poly.pdbx_seq_one_letter_code
_entity_poly.pdbx_strand_id
1 'polypeptide(L)'
;HTRFKCDWSSDVCSSDLRSGLKFKMEEGQKVVVLGSVSVYERDGKYQIYAKEIILEGAGLLYQRFEQLKVELEEMGLFDPMYKKPIPRYATRIGICTAQTGAAIQDIINITTRRNPYVQLYLYPCLVQGADAAKDIVNGIRCLDSMNLDTIIVGRGGGSIEDLWAFNEKIVAEAIFNCNTPIISAVGHETDTTIADYVSDRRAPTPSAAAELAVFDYMEFENKLQN
;
A
#
# COMPACT_ATOMS: atom_id res chain seq x y z
N HIS A 1 18.82 -17.86 -23.18
CA HIS A 1 17.35 -17.74 -22.94
C HIS A 1 16.66 -18.95 -23.55
N THR A 2 16.34 -19.94 -22.71
CA THR A 2 15.59 -21.12 -23.15
C THR A 2 14.12 -20.86 -22.81
N ARG A 3 13.29 -20.66 -23.83
CA ARG A 3 11.82 -20.57 -23.67
C ARG A 3 11.27 -21.98 -23.47
N PHE A 4 10.74 -22.27 -22.29
CA PHE A 4 9.90 -23.45 -22.08
C PHE A 4 8.44 -23.02 -22.17
N LYS A 5 7.62 -23.70 -23.01
CA LYS A 5 6.17 -23.69 -22.87
C LYS A 5 5.84 -24.73 -21.81
N CYS A 6 5.38 -24.28 -20.65
CA CYS A 6 4.80 -25.17 -19.66
C CYS A 6 3.28 -25.13 -19.80
N ASP A 7 2.68 -26.24 -20.20
CA ASP A 7 1.27 -26.49 -19.97
C ASP A 7 1.12 -26.85 -18.48
N TRP A 8 0.46 -25.99 -17.73
CA TRP A 8 0.15 -26.23 -16.33
C TRP A 8 -0.99 -27.24 -16.23
N SER A 9 -0.65 -28.52 -16.02
CA SER A 9 -1.59 -29.46 -15.46
C SER A 9 -1.61 -29.33 -13.94
N SER A 10 -2.77 -29.49 -13.31
CA SER A 10 -3.04 -29.31 -11.88
C SER A 10 -2.20 -30.16 -10.91
N ASP A 11 -1.29 -30.99 -11.43
CA ASP A 11 -0.54 -32.00 -10.65
C ASP A 11 0.83 -31.52 -10.14
N VAL A 12 1.25 -30.27 -10.42
CA VAL A 12 2.57 -29.73 -10.03
C VAL A 12 2.45 -28.73 -8.88
N CYS A 13 1.63 -28.99 -7.91
CA CYS A 13 1.63 -28.24 -6.66
C CYS A 13 2.28 -29.07 -5.56
N SER A 14 3.61 -28.93 -5.36
CA SER A 14 4.17 -29.31 -4.08
C SER A 14 3.65 -28.34 -3.00
N SER A 15 3.22 -28.90 -1.87
CA SER A 15 2.67 -28.17 -0.73
C SER A 15 3.60 -27.06 -0.20
N ASP A 16 4.90 -27.15 -0.50
CA ASP A 16 5.94 -26.26 -0.02
C ASP A 16 6.00 -24.91 -0.73
N LEU A 17 5.48 -24.80 -1.96
CA LEU A 17 5.42 -23.55 -2.72
C LEU A 17 4.18 -22.69 -2.39
N ARG A 18 3.14 -23.28 -1.80
CA ARG A 18 1.92 -22.54 -1.43
C ARG A 18 2.15 -21.52 -0.31
N SER A 19 3.15 -21.72 0.54
CA SER A 19 3.49 -20.81 1.63
C SER A 19 4.54 -19.74 1.24
N GLY A 20 5.14 -19.83 0.04
CA GLY A 20 6.24 -18.97 -0.38
C GLY A 20 5.94 -18.04 -1.56
N LEU A 21 4.82 -18.21 -2.26
CA LEU A 21 4.44 -17.31 -3.36
C LEU A 21 3.81 -16.03 -2.80
N LYS A 22 4.46 -14.91 -3.02
CA LYS A 22 4.00 -13.57 -2.60
C LYS A 22 2.94 -12.99 -3.55
N PHE A 23 2.57 -13.70 -4.61
CA PHE A 23 1.60 -13.27 -5.60
C PHE A 23 0.78 -14.44 -6.15
N LYS A 24 -0.39 -14.14 -6.71
CA LYS A 24 -1.24 -15.12 -7.40
C LYS A 24 -0.77 -15.24 -8.84
N MET A 25 -0.39 -16.46 -9.26
CA MET A 25 -0.02 -16.71 -10.65
C MET A 25 -1.25 -16.71 -11.55
N GLU A 26 -1.18 -15.98 -12.67
CA GLU A 26 -2.22 -15.90 -13.68
C GLU A 26 -1.67 -16.30 -15.05
N GLU A 27 -2.55 -16.78 -15.93
CA GLU A 27 -2.16 -17.20 -17.28
C GLU A 27 -1.60 -16.01 -18.08
N GLY A 28 -0.46 -16.21 -18.76
CA GLY A 28 0.21 -15.18 -19.55
C GLY A 28 1.27 -14.37 -18.79
N GLN A 29 1.38 -14.51 -17.48
CA GLN A 29 2.44 -13.86 -16.71
C GLN A 29 3.82 -14.48 -17.05
N LYS A 30 4.84 -13.61 -17.18
CA LYS A 30 6.23 -14.03 -17.29
C LYS A 30 6.87 -14.07 -15.92
N VAL A 31 7.51 -15.18 -15.60
CA VAL A 31 8.17 -15.38 -14.30
C VAL A 31 9.61 -15.79 -14.48
N VAL A 32 10.47 -15.39 -13.56
CA VAL A 32 11.83 -15.89 -13.40
C VAL A 32 11.80 -16.92 -12.27
N VAL A 33 12.24 -18.13 -12.59
CA VAL A 33 12.24 -19.24 -11.63
C VAL A 33 13.68 -19.56 -11.24
N LEU A 34 14.00 -19.46 -9.96
CA LEU A 34 15.22 -19.98 -9.37
C LEU A 34 14.94 -21.40 -8.86
N GLY A 35 15.65 -22.40 -9.37
CA GLY A 35 15.43 -23.78 -8.98
C GLY A 35 16.43 -24.76 -9.58
N SER A 36 16.24 -26.04 -9.29
CA SER A 36 17.04 -27.14 -9.85
C SER A 36 16.22 -27.93 -10.88
N VAL A 37 16.87 -28.31 -11.98
CA VAL A 37 16.28 -29.20 -12.98
C VAL A 37 16.64 -30.64 -12.60
N SER A 38 15.66 -31.53 -12.55
CA SER A 38 15.86 -32.96 -12.33
C SER A 38 14.99 -33.78 -13.30
N VAL A 39 15.37 -35.03 -13.48
CA VAL A 39 14.59 -35.98 -14.26
C VAL A 39 13.74 -36.82 -13.32
N TYR A 40 12.44 -36.85 -13.58
CA TYR A 40 11.55 -37.73 -12.82
C TYR A 40 11.68 -39.16 -13.37
N GLU A 41 12.32 -40.03 -12.58
CA GLU A 41 12.77 -41.37 -13.02
C GLU A 41 11.66 -42.28 -13.54
N ARG A 42 10.40 -42.11 -13.05
CA ARG A 42 9.27 -42.95 -13.44
C ARG A 42 8.79 -42.70 -14.87
N ASP A 43 8.82 -41.41 -15.30
CA ASP A 43 8.22 -41.02 -16.61
C ASP A 43 9.27 -40.43 -17.58
N GLY A 44 10.55 -40.31 -17.17
CA GLY A 44 11.63 -39.76 -17.97
C GLY A 44 11.44 -38.26 -18.33
N LYS A 45 10.55 -37.55 -17.60
CA LYS A 45 10.27 -36.15 -17.86
C LYS A 45 11.18 -35.22 -17.05
N TYR A 46 11.61 -34.12 -17.68
CA TYR A 46 12.32 -33.06 -16.96
C TYR A 46 11.34 -32.27 -16.09
N GLN A 47 11.70 -32.04 -14.83
CA GLN A 47 10.96 -31.23 -13.90
C GLN A 47 11.85 -30.14 -13.32
N ILE A 48 11.27 -28.96 -13.06
CA ILE A 48 11.92 -27.85 -12.38
C ILE A 48 11.42 -27.82 -10.95
N TYR A 49 12.31 -28.02 -9.99
CA TYR A 49 12.06 -27.83 -8.57
C TYR A 49 12.33 -26.36 -8.25
N ALA A 50 11.29 -25.53 -8.28
CA ALA A 50 11.38 -24.12 -8.02
C ALA A 50 11.65 -23.87 -6.53
N LYS A 51 12.69 -23.11 -6.22
CA LYS A 51 13.00 -22.60 -4.87
C LYS A 51 12.41 -21.19 -4.68
N GLU A 52 12.40 -20.42 -5.74
CA GLU A 52 11.90 -19.05 -5.76
C GLU A 52 11.30 -18.75 -7.14
N ILE A 53 10.16 -18.04 -7.15
CA ILE A 53 9.50 -17.58 -8.37
C ILE A 53 9.25 -16.09 -8.22
N ILE A 54 9.75 -15.30 -9.18
CA ILE A 54 9.64 -13.84 -9.20
C ILE A 54 8.98 -13.44 -10.52
N LEU A 55 8.04 -12.50 -10.49
CA LEU A 55 7.49 -11.91 -11.72
C LEU A 55 8.59 -11.17 -12.51
N GLU A 56 8.63 -11.40 -13.85
CA GLU A 56 9.54 -10.66 -14.73
C GLU A 56 9.11 -9.19 -14.74
N GLY A 57 9.95 -8.31 -14.24
CA GLY A 57 9.67 -6.88 -14.05
C GLY A 57 9.65 -6.45 -12.58
N ALA A 58 9.28 -7.29 -11.64
CA ALA A 58 9.31 -6.97 -10.21
C ALA A 58 10.74 -6.62 -9.74
N GLY A 59 11.78 -7.26 -10.30
CA GLY A 59 13.16 -6.93 -10.00
C GLY A 59 13.55 -5.51 -10.44
N LEU A 60 13.07 -5.06 -11.61
CA LEU A 60 13.32 -3.69 -12.09
C LEU A 60 12.56 -2.66 -11.25
N LEU A 61 11.31 -2.97 -10.87
CA LEU A 61 10.52 -2.12 -9.99
C LEU A 61 11.19 -1.99 -8.62
N TYR A 62 11.68 -3.11 -8.07
CA TYR A 62 12.41 -3.10 -6.81
C TYR A 62 13.69 -2.24 -6.88
N GLN A 63 14.48 -2.36 -7.95
CA GLN A 63 15.65 -1.51 -8.14
C GLN A 63 15.28 -0.02 -8.22
N ARG A 64 14.23 0.34 -8.95
CA ARG A 64 13.73 1.71 -9.02
C ARG A 64 13.25 2.23 -7.66
N PHE A 65 12.58 1.37 -6.89
CA PHE A 65 12.14 1.70 -5.53
C PHE A 65 13.33 2.01 -4.63
N GLU A 66 14.37 1.16 -4.60
CA GLU A 66 15.56 1.37 -3.78
C GLU A 66 16.34 2.63 -4.21
N GLN A 67 16.48 2.87 -5.52
CA GLN A 67 17.12 4.09 -6.02
C GLN A 67 16.37 5.34 -5.59
N LEU A 68 15.05 5.37 -5.76
CA LEU A 68 14.22 6.51 -5.35
C LEU A 68 14.22 6.70 -3.83
N LYS A 69 14.22 5.60 -3.07
CA LYS A 69 14.30 5.66 -1.60
C LYS A 69 15.58 6.35 -1.15
N VAL A 70 16.73 5.95 -1.69
CA VAL A 70 18.03 6.59 -1.37
C VAL A 70 18.01 8.07 -1.77
N GLU A 71 17.54 8.40 -2.97
CA GLU A 71 17.44 9.79 -3.45
C GLU A 71 16.61 10.67 -2.49
N LEU A 72 15.42 10.21 -2.09
CA LEU A 72 14.53 10.96 -1.22
C LEU A 72 15.03 11.04 0.22
N GLU A 73 15.75 10.02 0.69
CA GLU A 73 16.43 10.02 2.00
C GLU A 73 17.56 11.04 2.03
N GLU A 74 18.40 11.11 0.99
CA GLU A 74 19.46 12.12 0.83
C GLU A 74 18.88 13.53 0.74
N MET A 75 17.70 13.71 0.15
CA MET A 75 16.96 14.98 0.13
C MET A 75 16.31 15.32 1.49
N GLY A 76 16.33 14.42 2.48
CA GLY A 76 15.79 14.61 3.81
C GLY A 76 14.28 14.45 3.94
N LEU A 77 13.57 13.93 2.93
CA LEU A 77 12.11 13.81 2.96
C LEU A 77 11.59 12.83 4.03
N PHE A 78 12.44 11.96 4.54
CA PHE A 78 12.09 10.97 5.57
C PHE A 78 12.44 11.41 6.99
N ASP A 79 13.08 12.57 7.15
CA ASP A 79 13.56 13.04 8.45
C ASP A 79 12.38 13.24 9.42
N PRO A 80 12.45 12.64 10.62
CA PRO A 80 11.43 12.82 11.65
C PRO A 80 11.14 14.27 12.04
N MET A 81 12.08 15.19 11.83
CA MET A 81 11.88 16.60 12.13
C MET A 81 10.78 17.27 11.31
N TYR A 82 10.48 16.75 10.12
CA TYR A 82 9.41 17.26 9.24
C TYR A 82 8.06 16.61 9.48
N LYS A 83 7.99 15.54 10.31
CA LYS A 83 6.74 14.84 10.58
C LYS A 83 5.84 15.65 11.50
N LYS A 84 4.63 15.92 11.02
CA LYS A 84 3.60 16.64 11.76
C LYS A 84 2.86 15.68 12.71
N PRO A 85 2.55 16.10 13.95
CA PRO A 85 1.74 15.31 14.86
C PRO A 85 0.29 15.21 14.33
N ILE A 86 -0.29 14.01 14.42
CA ILE A 86 -1.72 13.83 14.13
C ILE A 86 -2.53 14.45 15.27
N PRO A 87 -3.48 15.36 14.97
CA PRO A 87 -4.30 16.00 16.01
C PRO A 87 -5.13 14.98 16.80
N ARG A 88 -5.05 15.07 18.12
CA ARG A 88 -5.71 14.10 19.02
C ARG A 88 -7.25 14.12 18.88
N TYR A 89 -7.84 15.28 18.62
CA TYR A 89 -9.28 15.48 18.56
C TYR A 89 -9.71 15.94 17.17
N ALA A 90 -9.26 15.21 16.14
CA ALA A 90 -9.65 15.47 14.77
C ALA A 90 -11.18 15.26 14.59
N THR A 91 -11.80 16.21 13.92
CA THR A 91 -13.24 16.23 13.61
C THR A 91 -13.52 16.26 12.12
N ARG A 92 -12.53 16.70 11.31
CA ARG A 92 -12.62 16.83 9.87
C ARG A 92 -11.49 16.05 9.22
N ILE A 93 -11.82 14.89 8.65
CA ILE A 93 -10.83 13.95 8.11
C ILE A 93 -11.00 13.81 6.61
N GLY A 94 -9.92 14.07 5.86
CA GLY A 94 -9.83 13.81 4.44
C GLY A 94 -9.50 12.35 4.16
N ILE A 95 -10.01 11.83 3.06
CA ILE A 95 -9.74 10.46 2.61
C ILE A 95 -9.44 10.52 1.12
N CYS A 96 -8.22 10.12 0.73
CA CYS A 96 -7.79 9.99 -0.65
C CYS A 96 -7.64 8.49 -0.96
N THR A 97 -8.67 7.91 -1.58
CA THR A 97 -8.75 6.48 -1.91
C THR A 97 -9.75 6.24 -3.04
N ALA A 98 -9.85 4.98 -3.51
CA ALA A 98 -10.87 4.62 -4.48
C ALA A 98 -12.29 4.83 -3.92
N GLN A 99 -13.21 5.27 -4.78
CA GLN A 99 -14.61 5.52 -4.40
C GLN A 99 -15.32 4.27 -3.89
N THR A 100 -14.93 3.12 -4.41
CA THR A 100 -15.50 1.81 -4.07
C THR A 100 -14.41 0.87 -3.57
N GLY A 101 -14.76 -0.06 -2.70
CA GLY A 101 -13.82 -1.08 -2.21
C GLY A 101 -13.80 -1.20 -0.69
N ALA A 102 -13.03 -2.15 -0.20
CA ALA A 102 -12.95 -2.45 1.23
C ALA A 102 -12.36 -1.28 2.04
N ALA A 103 -11.33 -0.61 1.50
CA ALA A 103 -10.60 0.44 2.22
C ALA A 103 -11.51 1.59 2.71
N ILE A 104 -12.34 2.14 1.83
CA ILE A 104 -13.26 3.22 2.20
C ILE A 104 -14.34 2.73 3.18
N GLN A 105 -14.87 1.52 3.00
CA GLN A 105 -15.86 0.95 3.91
C GLN A 105 -15.28 0.72 5.31
N ASP A 106 -14.04 0.22 5.39
CA ASP A 106 -13.34 0.02 6.65
C ASP A 106 -13.14 1.36 7.40
N ILE A 107 -12.69 2.40 6.69
CA ILE A 107 -12.52 3.74 7.28
C ILE A 107 -13.84 4.26 7.81
N ILE A 108 -14.93 4.19 7.04
CA ILE A 108 -16.26 4.66 7.45
C ILE A 108 -16.74 3.88 8.68
N ASN A 109 -16.65 2.54 8.66
CA ASN A 109 -17.12 1.69 9.75
C ASN A 109 -16.37 1.97 11.06
N ILE A 110 -15.04 2.07 11.01
CA ILE A 110 -14.22 2.37 12.18
C ILE A 110 -14.50 3.77 12.70
N THR A 111 -14.56 4.77 11.81
CA THR A 111 -14.83 6.15 12.20
C THR A 111 -16.18 6.28 12.88
N THR A 112 -17.25 5.75 12.28
CA THR A 112 -18.61 5.82 12.84
C THR A 112 -18.73 5.13 14.19
N ARG A 113 -18.04 3.98 14.34
CA ARG A 113 -18.02 3.23 15.61
C ARG A 113 -17.31 4.00 16.73
N ARG A 114 -16.16 4.64 16.42
CA ARG A 114 -15.34 5.34 17.43
C ARG A 114 -15.87 6.73 17.75
N ASN A 115 -16.30 7.45 16.73
CA ASN A 115 -16.81 8.82 16.89
C ASN A 115 -17.78 9.17 15.74
N PRO A 116 -19.10 9.10 15.98
CA PRO A 116 -20.11 9.41 14.96
C PRO A 116 -20.18 10.90 14.58
N TYR A 117 -19.48 11.78 15.29
CA TYR A 117 -19.48 13.22 15.05
C TYR A 117 -18.37 13.68 14.12
N VAL A 118 -17.45 12.78 13.71
CA VAL A 118 -16.39 13.08 12.73
C VAL A 118 -16.98 13.23 11.35
N GLN A 119 -16.58 14.29 10.66
CA GLN A 119 -16.93 14.52 9.26
C GLN A 119 -15.85 14.00 8.34
N LEU A 120 -16.23 13.10 7.43
CA LEU A 120 -15.35 12.52 6.42
C LEU A 120 -15.52 13.23 5.08
N TYR A 121 -14.41 13.57 4.44
CA TYR A 121 -14.31 14.19 3.12
C TYR A 121 -13.59 13.27 2.17
N LEU A 122 -14.32 12.61 1.27
CA LEU A 122 -13.74 11.70 0.30
C LEU A 122 -13.35 12.43 -0.98
N TYR A 123 -12.09 12.33 -1.37
CA TYR A 123 -11.64 12.55 -2.73
C TYR A 123 -11.48 11.19 -3.40
N PRO A 124 -12.39 10.82 -4.33
CA PRO A 124 -12.30 9.54 -5.03
C PRO A 124 -11.18 9.61 -6.06
N CYS A 125 -10.15 8.78 -5.91
CA CYS A 125 -9.01 8.74 -6.82
C CYS A 125 -8.75 7.34 -7.37
N LEU A 126 -8.05 7.29 -8.50
CA LEU A 126 -7.43 6.07 -8.98
C LEU A 126 -6.27 5.70 -8.05
N VAL A 127 -6.24 4.45 -7.59
CA VAL A 127 -5.19 3.94 -6.68
C VAL A 127 -4.27 2.93 -7.35
N GLN A 128 -4.47 2.66 -8.63
CA GLN A 128 -3.65 1.78 -9.49
C GLN A 128 -3.76 2.19 -10.95
N GLY A 129 -2.76 1.80 -11.75
CA GLY A 129 -2.67 2.16 -13.17
C GLY A 129 -1.82 3.42 -13.41
N ALA A 130 -1.60 3.74 -14.71
CA ALA A 130 -0.62 4.75 -15.14
C ALA A 130 -0.93 6.19 -14.66
N ASP A 131 -2.21 6.54 -14.51
CA ASP A 131 -2.63 7.88 -14.10
C ASP A 131 -2.88 8.01 -12.59
N ALA A 132 -2.77 6.91 -11.84
CA ALA A 132 -3.09 6.89 -10.40
C ALA A 132 -2.21 7.86 -9.59
N ALA A 133 -0.91 7.92 -9.86
CA ALA A 133 -0.01 8.83 -9.15
C ALA A 133 -0.42 10.30 -9.30
N LYS A 134 -0.82 10.73 -10.50
CA LYS A 134 -1.29 12.10 -10.75
C LYS A 134 -2.61 12.38 -10.03
N ASP A 135 -3.52 11.41 -10.04
CA ASP A 135 -4.83 11.55 -9.41
C ASP A 135 -4.71 11.61 -7.87
N ILE A 136 -3.83 10.79 -7.28
CA ILE A 136 -3.48 10.87 -5.86
C ILE A 136 -2.92 12.25 -5.50
N VAL A 137 -1.99 12.79 -6.30
CA VAL A 137 -1.43 14.15 -6.10
C VAL A 137 -2.54 15.20 -6.11
N ASN A 138 -3.45 15.12 -7.07
CA ASN A 138 -4.59 16.04 -7.16
C ASN A 138 -5.51 15.92 -5.94
N GLY A 139 -5.75 14.68 -5.47
CA GLY A 139 -6.53 14.40 -4.27
C GLY A 139 -5.90 15.00 -3.02
N ILE A 140 -4.61 14.81 -2.82
CA ILE A 140 -3.88 15.39 -1.68
C ILE A 140 -3.99 16.92 -1.70
N ARG A 141 -3.71 17.57 -2.84
CA ARG A 141 -3.78 19.03 -2.97
C ARG A 141 -5.19 19.57 -2.75
N CYS A 142 -6.20 18.90 -3.29
CA CYS A 142 -7.60 19.28 -3.10
C CYS A 142 -7.98 19.22 -1.61
N LEU A 143 -7.67 18.11 -0.93
CA LEU A 143 -7.99 17.92 0.48
C LEU A 143 -7.20 18.88 1.37
N ASP A 144 -5.92 19.16 1.06
CA ASP A 144 -5.10 20.12 1.81
C ASP A 144 -5.70 21.54 1.80
N SER A 145 -6.31 21.94 0.69
CA SER A 145 -6.98 23.26 0.56
C SER A 145 -8.26 23.41 1.39
N MET A 146 -8.77 22.32 2.00
CA MET A 146 -10.05 22.32 2.72
C MET A 146 -9.93 22.57 4.22
N ASN A 147 -8.75 22.87 4.75
CA ASN A 147 -8.46 23.05 6.18
C ASN A 147 -8.98 21.87 7.03
N LEU A 148 -8.57 20.67 6.66
CA LEU A 148 -8.86 19.44 7.38
C LEU A 148 -7.86 19.22 8.52
N ASP A 149 -8.27 18.41 9.51
CA ASP A 149 -7.41 18.10 10.66
C ASP A 149 -6.34 17.05 10.30
N THR A 150 -6.68 16.09 9.45
CA THR A 150 -5.77 15.06 8.94
C THR A 150 -6.29 14.48 7.63
N ILE A 151 -5.41 13.89 6.83
CA ILE A 151 -5.75 13.21 5.58
C ILE A 151 -5.27 11.77 5.66
N ILE A 152 -6.12 10.81 5.33
CA ILE A 152 -5.77 9.41 5.14
C ILE A 152 -5.57 9.18 3.64
N VAL A 153 -4.38 8.75 3.26
CA VAL A 153 -4.04 8.37 1.89
C VAL A 153 -3.79 6.87 1.87
N GLY A 154 -4.57 6.13 1.10
CA GLY A 154 -4.41 4.69 1.16
C GLY A 154 -5.22 3.90 0.15
N ARG A 155 -4.99 2.58 0.19
CA ARG A 155 -5.74 1.59 -0.58
C ARG A 155 -5.79 0.27 0.18
N GLY A 156 -6.66 -0.64 -0.27
CA GLY A 156 -6.57 -2.05 0.13
C GLY A 156 -5.29 -2.71 -0.41
N GLY A 157 -4.94 -3.88 0.11
CA GLY A 157 -3.76 -4.63 -0.32
C GLY A 157 -3.71 -4.90 -1.83
N GLY A 158 -2.56 -5.31 -2.34
CA GLY A 158 -2.30 -5.61 -3.74
C GLY A 158 -0.85 -6.03 -3.96
N SER A 159 -0.49 -6.33 -5.20
CA SER A 159 0.88 -6.62 -5.60
C SER A 159 1.74 -5.33 -5.62
N ILE A 160 3.06 -5.48 -5.72
CA ILE A 160 3.97 -4.32 -5.82
C ILE A 160 3.65 -3.44 -7.03
N GLU A 161 3.20 -4.03 -8.13
CA GLU A 161 2.76 -3.34 -9.33
C GLU A 161 1.52 -2.48 -9.05
N ASP A 162 0.58 -3.01 -8.27
CA ASP A 162 -0.64 -2.29 -7.88
C ASP A 162 -0.34 -1.12 -6.93
N LEU A 163 0.69 -1.27 -6.09
CA LEU A 163 1.12 -0.25 -5.14
C LEU A 163 2.05 0.79 -5.76
N TRP A 164 2.47 0.58 -7.03
CA TRP A 164 3.53 1.37 -7.65
C TRP A 164 3.23 2.87 -7.69
N ALA A 165 1.99 3.27 -7.87
CA ALA A 165 1.59 4.68 -7.86
C ALA A 165 2.03 5.43 -6.59
N PHE A 166 2.09 4.75 -5.45
CA PHE A 166 2.53 5.29 -4.16
C PHE A 166 4.06 5.29 -3.99
N ASN A 167 4.79 4.72 -4.96
CA ASN A 167 6.25 4.77 -5.05
C ASN A 167 6.74 5.83 -6.06
N GLU A 168 5.85 6.64 -6.61
CA GLU A 168 6.22 7.70 -7.56
C GLU A 168 6.70 8.96 -6.80
N LYS A 169 7.80 9.58 -7.30
CA LYS A 169 8.41 10.78 -6.71
C LYS A 169 7.39 11.92 -6.53
N ILE A 170 6.49 12.12 -7.52
CA ILE A 170 5.47 13.18 -7.46
C ILE A 170 4.51 13.02 -6.28
N VAL A 171 4.21 11.78 -5.88
CA VAL A 171 3.36 11.49 -4.71
C VAL A 171 4.13 11.77 -3.42
N ALA A 172 5.39 11.36 -3.35
CA ALA A 172 6.28 11.70 -2.22
C ALA A 172 6.37 13.22 -2.01
N GLU A 173 6.63 13.98 -3.07
CA GLU A 173 6.68 15.44 -3.02
C GLU A 173 5.35 16.06 -2.61
N ALA A 174 4.22 15.53 -3.09
CA ALA A 174 2.89 16.03 -2.71
C ALA A 174 2.59 15.79 -1.22
N ILE A 175 2.97 14.63 -0.69
CA ILE A 175 2.83 14.31 0.74
C ILE A 175 3.71 15.24 1.58
N PHE A 176 4.97 15.41 1.20
CA PHE A 176 5.93 16.24 1.93
C PHE A 176 5.51 17.72 2.01
N ASN A 177 5.00 18.26 0.88
CA ASN A 177 4.58 19.65 0.78
C ASN A 177 3.15 19.90 1.28
N CYS A 178 2.39 18.87 1.68
CA CYS A 178 1.07 19.02 2.25
C CYS A 178 1.16 19.69 3.62
N ASN A 179 0.31 20.67 3.93
CA ASN A 179 0.26 21.32 5.23
C ASN A 179 -0.51 20.49 6.27
N THR A 180 -1.55 19.82 5.83
CA THR A 180 -2.38 18.95 6.67
C THR A 180 -1.61 17.64 6.96
N PRO A 181 -1.58 17.16 8.21
CA PRO A 181 -0.94 15.89 8.54
C PRO A 181 -1.53 14.72 7.76
N ILE A 182 -0.65 13.87 7.21
CA ILE A 182 -1.03 12.72 6.39
C ILE A 182 -0.74 11.39 7.09
N ILE A 183 -1.74 10.52 7.12
CA ILE A 183 -1.60 9.11 7.50
C ILE A 183 -1.60 8.27 6.22
N SER A 184 -0.50 7.57 5.94
CA SER A 184 -0.45 6.58 4.86
C SER A 184 -0.99 5.24 5.34
N ALA A 185 -1.85 4.62 4.51
CA ALA A 185 -2.45 3.31 4.73
C ALA A 185 -2.41 2.50 3.43
N VAL A 186 -1.22 2.33 2.88
CA VAL A 186 -0.99 1.70 1.56
C VAL A 186 -0.42 0.31 1.70
N GLY A 187 0.72 0.19 2.38
CA GLY A 187 1.45 -1.06 2.53
C GLY A 187 1.02 -1.84 3.77
N HIS A 188 0.91 -3.17 3.62
CA HIS A 188 0.86 -4.08 4.77
C HIS A 188 2.20 -4.09 5.51
N GLU A 189 2.32 -4.86 6.60
CA GLU A 189 3.52 -4.89 7.44
C GLU A 189 4.82 -5.14 6.66
N THR A 190 4.77 -5.95 5.60
CA THR A 190 5.93 -6.33 4.77
C THR A 190 6.18 -5.44 3.55
N ASP A 191 5.17 -4.67 3.10
CA ASP A 191 5.22 -3.98 1.81
C ASP A 191 5.17 -2.45 2.01
N THR A 192 6.26 -1.88 2.54
CA THR A 192 6.38 -0.43 2.78
C THR A 192 6.61 0.32 1.46
N THR A 193 5.81 1.34 1.22
CA THR A 193 5.93 2.21 0.03
C THR A 193 6.68 3.52 0.34
N ILE A 194 7.10 4.23 -0.70
CA ILE A 194 7.69 5.58 -0.55
C ILE A 194 6.72 6.53 0.16
N ALA A 195 5.42 6.46 -0.15
CA ALA A 195 4.39 7.24 0.55
C ALA A 195 4.40 6.98 2.06
N ASP A 196 4.64 5.73 2.51
CA ASP A 196 4.72 5.37 3.92
C ASP A 196 5.95 6.00 4.61
N TYR A 197 7.08 6.10 3.90
CA TYR A 197 8.28 6.75 4.44
C TYR A 197 8.12 8.26 4.58
N VAL A 198 7.45 8.92 3.63
CA VAL A 198 7.29 10.38 3.61
C VAL A 198 6.15 10.86 4.50
N SER A 199 5.06 10.10 4.63
CA SER A 199 3.89 10.49 5.43
C SER A 199 4.22 10.75 6.90
N ASP A 200 3.41 11.58 7.56
CA ASP A 200 3.58 11.94 8.97
C ASP A 200 3.38 10.72 9.89
N ARG A 201 2.46 9.83 9.49
CA ARG A 201 2.23 8.57 10.19
C ARG A 201 1.93 7.46 9.19
N ARG A 202 2.48 6.27 9.44
CA ARG A 202 2.13 5.03 8.73
C ARG A 202 1.14 4.21 9.52
N ALA A 203 0.15 3.64 8.83
CA ALA A 203 -0.75 2.62 9.34
C ALA A 203 -0.68 1.37 8.45
N PRO A 204 -0.71 0.14 9.01
CA PRO A 204 -0.61 -1.08 8.23
C PRO A 204 -1.87 -1.40 7.41
N THR A 205 -2.98 -0.76 7.73
CA THR A 205 -4.28 -0.96 7.05
C THR A 205 -5.12 0.32 7.08
N PRO A 206 -6.10 0.47 6.17
CA PRO A 206 -7.07 1.56 6.21
C PRO A 206 -7.84 1.64 7.54
N SER A 207 -8.18 0.49 8.13
CA SER A 207 -8.83 0.41 9.45
C SER A 207 -7.94 1.00 10.54
N ALA A 208 -6.65 0.63 10.57
CA ALA A 208 -5.69 1.15 11.53
C ALA A 208 -5.45 2.67 11.34
N ALA A 209 -5.48 3.15 10.09
CA ALA A 209 -5.40 4.59 9.82
C ALA A 209 -6.59 5.36 10.40
N ALA A 210 -7.80 4.83 10.26
CA ALA A 210 -8.99 5.40 10.87
C ALA A 210 -8.90 5.41 12.41
N GLU A 211 -8.37 4.36 13.01
CA GLU A 211 -8.13 4.31 14.47
C GLU A 211 -7.13 5.36 14.95
N LEU A 212 -6.08 5.62 14.16
CA LEU A 212 -5.10 6.66 14.47
C LEU A 212 -5.65 8.09 14.29
N ALA A 213 -6.54 8.28 13.30
CA ALA A 213 -7.11 9.58 12.98
C ALA A 213 -8.25 9.98 13.91
N VAL A 214 -9.00 9.02 14.45
CA VAL A 214 -10.27 9.25 15.17
C VAL A 214 -10.11 8.91 16.65
N PHE A 215 -10.34 9.89 17.53
CA PHE A 215 -10.40 9.62 18.97
C PHE A 215 -11.66 8.84 19.35
N ASP A 216 -11.58 8.05 20.41
CA ASP A 216 -12.71 7.30 20.93
C ASP A 216 -13.61 8.21 21.76
N TYR A 217 -14.77 8.54 21.20
CA TYR A 217 -15.74 9.46 21.83
C TYR A 217 -16.31 8.89 23.13
N MET A 218 -16.61 7.60 23.17
CA MET A 218 -17.16 6.95 24.37
C MET A 218 -16.15 6.92 25.51
N GLU A 219 -14.89 6.64 25.21
CA GLU A 219 -13.81 6.70 26.20
C GLU A 219 -13.62 8.13 26.73
N PHE A 220 -13.71 9.12 25.85
CA PHE A 220 -13.62 10.53 26.21
C PHE A 220 -14.80 10.96 27.10
N GLU A 221 -16.03 10.59 26.74
CA GLU A 221 -17.23 10.89 27.53
C GLU A 221 -17.17 10.26 28.93
N ASN A 222 -16.76 9.00 29.03
CA ASN A 222 -16.58 8.32 30.31
C ASN A 222 -15.52 9.00 31.21
N LYS A 223 -14.47 9.58 30.64
CA LYS A 223 -13.46 10.35 31.38
C LYS A 223 -13.97 11.70 31.89
N LEU A 224 -14.97 12.28 31.25
CA LEU A 224 -15.58 13.54 31.70
C LEU A 224 -16.63 13.33 32.83
N GLN A 225 -17.19 12.12 32.91
CA GLN A 225 -18.21 11.78 33.91
C GLN A 225 -17.60 11.30 35.23
N ASN A 226 -16.32 10.93 35.24
CA ASN A 226 -15.56 10.53 36.42
C ASN A 226 -14.64 11.65 36.93
#